data_56b43cf5648840a7f232b3e44cf2fb97
#
_entry.id   56b43cf5648840a7f232b3e44cf2fb97
#
_cell.length_a   1.000
_cell.length_b   1.000
_cell.length_c   1.000
_cell.angle_alpha   90.00
_cell.angle_beta   90.00
_cell.angle_gamma   90.00
#
_symmetry.space_group_name_H-M   'P 1'
#
loop_
_entity.id
_entity.type
_entity.pdbx_description
1 polymer ?
#
loop_
_entity_poly.entity_id
_entity_poly.type
_entity_poly.pdbx_seq_one_letter_code
_entity_poly.pdbx_strand_id
1 'polypeptide(L)'
;VRSLLQSVGFGYVWLAQGVTRENCFLREFKQRLTDVFRQDWMAGINSSERFIQYRQFKLVLEPEKYLDSIRQKCFRDALVRLRLGISDINVHKNRYKRNDQLALNNCPFCPEVEDEFHLCFRCHMYDDIRPSVMKNVEPHQESIQFARLMSSKDAGTIRKTAWFLFKASELRKRAVDAVGQ
;
A
#
# COMPACT_ATOMS: atom_id res chain seq x y z
N VAL A 1 -32.46 -4.71 -5.11
CA VAL A 1 -32.34 -6.15 -5.45
C VAL A 1 -32.19 -6.36 -6.95
N ARG A 2 -33.11 -5.84 -7.79
CA ARG A 2 -33.10 -6.02 -9.25
C ARG A 2 -31.75 -5.61 -9.87
N SER A 3 -31.25 -4.42 -9.58
CA SER A 3 -29.97 -3.89 -10.12
C SER A 3 -28.78 -4.76 -9.73
N LEU A 4 -28.74 -5.25 -8.50
CA LEU A 4 -27.70 -6.16 -8.03
C LEU A 4 -27.74 -7.50 -8.77
N LEU A 5 -28.93 -8.10 -8.92
CA LEU A 5 -29.07 -9.35 -9.66
C LEU A 5 -28.64 -9.19 -11.12
N GLN A 6 -29.00 -8.06 -11.75
CA GLN A 6 -28.60 -7.75 -13.13
C GLN A 6 -27.08 -7.57 -13.26
N SER A 7 -26.43 -6.81 -12.35
CA SER A 7 -24.98 -6.54 -12.40
C SER A 7 -24.12 -7.79 -12.26
N VAL A 8 -24.63 -8.83 -11.60
CA VAL A 8 -23.91 -10.10 -11.42
C VAL A 8 -24.41 -11.24 -12.31
N GLY A 9 -25.27 -10.94 -13.31
CA GLY A 9 -25.72 -11.90 -14.32
C GLY A 9 -26.90 -12.79 -13.92
N PHE A 10 -27.58 -12.49 -12.81
CA PHE A 10 -28.76 -13.21 -12.32
C PHE A 10 -30.08 -12.45 -12.53
N GLY A 11 -30.14 -11.57 -13.53
CA GLY A 11 -31.35 -10.81 -13.84
C GLY A 11 -32.59 -11.67 -14.12
N TYR A 12 -32.41 -12.89 -14.62
CA TYR A 12 -33.48 -13.85 -14.86
C TYR A 12 -34.22 -14.25 -13.59
N VAL A 13 -33.52 -14.29 -12.43
CA VAL A 13 -34.14 -14.61 -11.12
C VAL A 13 -35.18 -13.55 -10.73
N TRP A 14 -34.91 -12.28 -11.06
CA TRP A 14 -35.87 -11.21 -10.85
C TRP A 14 -37.09 -11.35 -11.74
N LEU A 15 -36.90 -11.74 -13.00
CA LEU A 15 -38.00 -11.93 -13.96
C LEU A 15 -38.86 -13.15 -13.59
N ALA A 16 -38.23 -14.24 -13.19
CA ALA A 16 -38.94 -15.46 -12.80
C ALA A 16 -39.55 -15.39 -11.38
N GLN A 17 -39.24 -14.34 -10.60
CA GLN A 17 -39.64 -14.17 -9.18
C GLN A 17 -39.35 -15.41 -8.30
N GLY A 18 -38.29 -16.15 -8.65
CA GLY A 18 -37.89 -17.33 -7.90
C GLY A 18 -36.70 -18.07 -8.49
N VAL A 19 -36.27 -19.11 -7.79
CA VAL A 19 -35.20 -20.03 -8.20
C VAL A 19 -35.63 -21.48 -7.97
N THR A 20 -35.26 -22.36 -8.88
CA THR A 20 -35.63 -23.78 -8.81
C THR A 20 -34.79 -24.56 -7.79
N ARG A 21 -33.55 -24.12 -7.51
CA ARG A 21 -32.60 -24.77 -6.61
C ARG A 21 -31.89 -23.71 -5.75
N GLU A 22 -32.48 -23.36 -4.61
CA GLU A 22 -31.98 -22.27 -3.76
C GLU A 22 -30.49 -22.44 -3.35
N ASN A 23 -30.11 -23.63 -2.89
CA ASN A 23 -28.72 -23.87 -2.45
C ASN A 23 -27.70 -23.72 -3.59
N CYS A 24 -28.03 -24.12 -4.80
CA CYS A 24 -27.19 -23.93 -5.96
C CYS A 24 -27.09 -22.46 -6.32
N PHE A 25 -28.22 -21.76 -6.36
CA PHE A 25 -28.28 -20.33 -6.63
C PHE A 25 -27.48 -19.53 -5.62
N LEU A 26 -27.65 -19.78 -4.31
CA LEU A 26 -26.94 -19.04 -3.26
C LEU A 26 -25.42 -19.21 -3.36
N ARG A 27 -24.95 -20.42 -3.67
CA ARG A 27 -23.53 -20.70 -3.87
C ARG A 27 -22.98 -19.96 -5.07
N GLU A 28 -23.67 -20.04 -6.21
CA GLU A 28 -23.25 -19.38 -7.47
C GLU A 28 -23.32 -17.86 -7.36
N PHE A 29 -24.36 -17.34 -6.74
CA PHE A 29 -24.54 -15.91 -6.50
C PHE A 29 -23.42 -15.36 -5.60
N LYS A 30 -23.13 -16.05 -4.49
CA LYS A 30 -22.00 -15.68 -3.60
C LYS A 30 -20.66 -15.72 -4.32
N GLN A 31 -20.41 -16.75 -5.13
CA GLN A 31 -19.20 -16.85 -5.91
C GLN A 31 -19.08 -15.70 -6.90
N ARG A 32 -20.15 -15.41 -7.64
CA ARG A 32 -20.16 -14.31 -8.63
C ARG A 32 -19.94 -12.94 -7.97
N LEU A 33 -20.58 -12.67 -6.83
CA LEU A 33 -20.34 -11.44 -6.07
C LEU A 33 -18.87 -11.31 -5.67
N THR A 34 -18.26 -12.40 -5.21
CA THR A 34 -16.85 -12.43 -4.83
C THR A 34 -15.94 -12.17 -6.03
N ASP A 35 -16.24 -12.75 -7.17
CA ASP A 35 -15.44 -12.59 -8.39
C ASP A 35 -15.55 -11.17 -8.95
N VAL A 36 -16.75 -10.60 -9.02
CA VAL A 36 -16.96 -9.20 -9.44
C VAL A 36 -16.20 -8.26 -8.50
N PHE A 37 -16.33 -8.44 -7.19
CA PHE A 37 -15.62 -7.62 -6.21
C PHE A 37 -14.09 -7.70 -6.38
N ARG A 38 -13.55 -8.90 -6.62
CA ARG A 38 -12.11 -9.08 -6.88
C ARG A 38 -11.65 -8.40 -8.16
N GLN A 39 -12.46 -8.50 -9.22
CA GLN A 39 -12.17 -7.85 -10.51
C GLN A 39 -12.17 -6.32 -10.37
N ASP A 40 -13.17 -5.75 -9.72
CA ASP A 40 -13.28 -4.31 -9.49
C ASP A 40 -12.15 -3.80 -8.60
N TRP A 41 -11.80 -4.55 -7.53
CA TRP A 41 -10.67 -4.23 -6.67
C TRP A 41 -9.35 -4.22 -7.46
N MET A 42 -9.10 -5.24 -8.28
CA MET A 42 -7.88 -5.34 -9.07
C MET A 42 -7.83 -4.25 -10.15
N ALA A 43 -8.95 -3.96 -10.82
CA ALA A 43 -9.06 -2.87 -11.78
C ALA A 43 -8.75 -1.51 -11.13
N GLY A 44 -9.29 -1.24 -9.95
CA GLY A 44 -9.02 -0.01 -9.18
C GLY A 44 -7.56 0.15 -8.78
N ILE A 45 -6.89 -0.95 -8.39
CA ILE A 45 -5.44 -0.93 -8.07
C ILE A 45 -4.62 -0.67 -9.34
N ASN A 46 -4.95 -1.32 -10.45
CA ASN A 46 -4.18 -1.23 -11.68
C ASN A 46 -4.33 0.11 -12.39
N SER A 47 -5.46 0.76 -12.27
CA SER A 47 -5.74 2.07 -12.91
C SER A 47 -5.15 3.26 -12.16
N SER A 48 -4.75 3.11 -10.90
CA SER A 48 -4.29 4.21 -10.07
C SER A 48 -2.77 4.32 -10.04
N GLU A 49 -2.23 5.49 -10.40
CA GLU A 49 -0.81 5.84 -10.26
C GLU A 49 -0.32 5.77 -8.80
N ARG A 50 -1.20 6.03 -7.85
CA ARG A 50 -0.88 5.91 -6.42
C ARG A 50 -0.45 4.50 -6.03
N PHE A 51 -0.96 3.47 -6.71
CA PHE A 51 -0.74 2.08 -6.37
C PHE A 51 0.37 1.40 -7.19
N ILE A 52 1.28 2.17 -7.83
CA ILE A 52 2.40 1.62 -8.62
C ILE A 52 3.22 0.62 -7.79
N GLN A 53 3.61 0.98 -6.57
CA GLN A 53 4.35 0.07 -5.69
C GLN A 53 3.44 -0.98 -5.04
N TYR A 54 2.22 -0.59 -4.64
CA TYR A 54 1.28 -1.48 -3.96
C TYR A 54 0.94 -2.73 -4.77
N ARG A 55 0.71 -2.60 -6.08
CA ARG A 55 0.39 -3.72 -6.98
C ARG A 55 1.53 -4.73 -7.17
N GLN A 56 2.78 -4.37 -6.84
CA GLN A 56 3.92 -5.28 -6.93
C GLN A 56 3.94 -6.32 -5.80
N PHE A 57 3.34 -6.02 -4.67
CA PHE A 57 3.36 -6.91 -3.50
C PHE A 57 1.96 -7.33 -3.00
N LYS A 58 0.90 -6.65 -3.40
CA LYS A 58 -0.48 -7.03 -3.04
C LYS A 58 -1.19 -7.67 -4.22
N LEU A 59 -0.97 -8.97 -4.40
CA LEU A 59 -1.48 -9.75 -5.54
C LEU A 59 -2.83 -10.42 -5.26
N VAL A 60 -3.19 -10.61 -3.99
CA VAL A 60 -4.41 -11.31 -3.58
C VAL A 60 -5.19 -10.52 -2.55
N LEU A 61 -6.52 -10.63 -2.61
CA LEU A 61 -7.42 -10.01 -1.65
C LEU A 61 -7.55 -10.91 -0.41
N GLU A 62 -6.63 -10.73 0.53
CA GLU A 62 -6.58 -11.43 1.82
C GLU A 62 -6.32 -10.42 2.94
N PRO A 63 -6.73 -10.74 4.19
CA PRO A 63 -6.38 -9.94 5.36
C PRO A 63 -4.86 -9.78 5.49
N GLU A 64 -4.43 -8.59 5.85
CA GLU A 64 -3.02 -8.25 5.95
C GLU A 64 -2.43 -8.71 7.28
N LYS A 65 -1.29 -9.41 7.25
CA LYS A 65 -0.64 -9.97 8.43
C LYS A 65 -0.22 -8.91 9.45
N TYR A 66 0.07 -7.69 9.01
CA TYR A 66 0.42 -6.59 9.91
C TYR A 66 -0.73 -6.18 10.84
N LEU A 67 -1.99 -6.46 10.50
CA LEU A 67 -3.15 -6.17 11.35
C LEU A 67 -3.07 -6.92 12.68
N ASP A 68 -2.60 -8.17 12.62
CA ASP A 68 -2.42 -9.03 13.80
C ASP A 68 -1.06 -8.80 14.48
N SER A 69 -0.03 -8.46 13.68
CA SER A 69 1.36 -8.40 14.14
C SER A 69 1.72 -7.11 14.86
N ILE A 70 1.01 -6.00 14.57
CA ILE A 70 1.31 -4.67 15.12
C ILE A 70 0.15 -4.22 16.02
N ARG A 71 0.39 -4.10 17.33
CA ARG A 71 -0.62 -3.63 18.29
C ARG A 71 -0.75 -2.10 18.29
N GLN A 72 0.36 -1.37 18.18
CA GLN A 72 0.38 0.09 18.21
C GLN A 72 -0.18 0.67 16.91
N LYS A 73 -1.24 1.49 17.04
CA LYS A 73 -1.89 2.14 15.88
C LYS A 73 -0.91 3.00 15.08
N CYS A 74 -0.06 3.80 15.75
CA CYS A 74 0.87 4.70 15.07
C CYS A 74 1.87 3.95 14.16
N PHE A 75 2.33 2.77 14.56
CA PHE A 75 3.21 1.92 13.73
C PHE A 75 2.45 1.33 12.54
N ARG A 76 1.21 0.86 12.76
CA ARG A 76 0.36 0.39 11.65
C ARG A 76 0.09 1.50 10.65
N ASP A 77 -0.27 2.70 11.13
CA ASP A 77 -0.57 3.84 10.27
C ASP A 77 0.65 4.22 9.40
N ALA A 78 1.85 4.24 9.98
CA ALA A 78 3.08 4.53 9.23
C ALA A 78 3.32 3.50 8.11
N LEU A 79 3.18 2.20 8.43
CA LEU A 79 3.32 1.12 7.44
C LEU A 79 2.25 1.22 6.34
N VAL A 80 0.99 1.41 6.72
CA VAL A 80 -0.14 1.51 5.79
C VAL A 80 0.03 2.72 4.86
N ARG A 81 0.43 3.87 5.39
CA ARG A 81 0.64 5.09 4.59
C ARG A 81 1.70 4.88 3.51
N LEU A 82 2.83 4.25 3.83
CA LEU A 82 3.86 3.95 2.83
C LEU A 82 3.34 2.94 1.80
N ARG A 83 2.73 1.85 2.24
CA ARG A 83 2.15 0.82 1.35
C ARG A 83 1.15 1.40 0.35
N LEU A 84 0.31 2.33 0.79
CA LEU A 84 -0.73 2.96 -0.04
C LEU A 84 -0.24 4.20 -0.81
N GLY A 85 1.03 4.55 -0.74
CA GLY A 85 1.58 5.70 -1.44
C GLY A 85 1.00 7.05 -0.95
N ILE A 86 0.73 7.17 0.36
CA ILE A 86 0.20 8.39 1.03
C ILE A 86 1.02 8.82 2.24
N SER A 87 2.27 8.37 2.32
CA SER A 87 3.19 8.81 3.36
C SER A 87 3.66 10.25 3.14
N ASP A 88 4.39 10.81 4.10
CA ASP A 88 4.81 12.20 4.08
C ASP A 88 6.03 12.50 3.18
N ILE A 89 6.52 11.52 2.40
CA ILE A 89 7.61 11.72 1.43
C ILE A 89 7.16 12.60 0.25
N ASN A 90 8.10 13.33 -0.33
CA ASN A 90 7.79 14.36 -1.32
C ASN A 90 7.18 13.81 -2.61
N VAL A 91 7.61 12.63 -3.09
CA VAL A 91 6.98 11.97 -4.25
C VAL A 91 5.49 11.68 -3.99
N HIS A 92 5.10 11.29 -2.79
CA HIS A 92 3.69 11.07 -2.47
C HIS A 92 2.88 12.36 -2.35
N LYS A 93 3.45 13.41 -1.73
CA LYS A 93 2.79 14.70 -1.56
C LYS A 93 2.58 15.44 -2.88
N ASN A 94 3.54 15.29 -3.80
CA ASN A 94 3.57 16.06 -5.03
C ASN A 94 3.07 15.30 -6.26
N ARG A 95 2.59 14.07 -6.10
CA ARG A 95 2.15 13.19 -7.20
C ARG A 95 1.22 13.84 -8.21
N TYR A 96 0.35 14.70 -7.78
CA TYR A 96 -0.63 15.37 -8.64
C TYR A 96 -0.25 16.82 -8.99
N LYS A 97 0.98 17.25 -8.66
CA LYS A 97 1.50 18.55 -9.09
C LYS A 97 2.05 18.46 -10.51
N ARG A 98 2.08 19.59 -11.21
CA ARG A 98 2.58 19.64 -12.59
C ARG A 98 4.08 19.26 -12.65
N ASN A 99 4.49 18.66 -13.77
CA ASN A 99 5.87 18.17 -14.00
C ASN A 99 6.95 19.25 -14.00
N ASP A 100 6.61 20.53 -14.15
CA ASP A 100 7.53 21.66 -14.06
C ASP A 100 8.15 21.87 -12.66
N GLN A 101 7.65 21.14 -11.65
CA GLN A 101 8.09 21.24 -10.26
C GLN A 101 8.80 19.97 -9.75
N LEU A 102 9.54 19.27 -10.60
CA LEU A 102 10.27 18.05 -10.23
C LEU A 102 11.20 18.21 -9.01
N ALA A 103 11.81 19.40 -8.86
CA ALA A 103 12.65 19.71 -7.70
C ALA A 103 11.90 19.60 -6.33
N LEU A 104 10.58 19.69 -6.33
CA LEU A 104 9.78 19.50 -5.11
C LEU A 104 9.79 18.06 -4.60
N ASN A 105 10.24 17.11 -5.42
CA ASN A 105 10.34 15.71 -5.04
C ASN A 105 11.66 15.36 -4.37
N ASN A 106 12.61 16.31 -4.30
CA ASN A 106 13.90 16.07 -3.66
C ASN A 106 13.77 15.92 -2.16
N CYS A 107 14.64 15.09 -1.59
CA CYS A 107 14.75 14.90 -0.16
C CYS A 107 15.19 16.22 0.52
N PRO A 108 14.63 16.60 1.67
CA PRO A 108 15.08 17.80 2.37
C PRO A 108 16.47 17.66 3.02
N PHE A 109 17.08 16.47 3.02
CA PHE A 109 18.34 16.16 3.70
C PHE A 109 19.48 15.79 2.76
N CYS A 110 19.20 15.46 1.50
CA CYS A 110 20.20 15.07 0.50
C CYS A 110 19.68 15.35 -0.92
N PRO A 111 20.55 15.45 -1.95
CA PRO A 111 20.16 15.89 -3.29
C PRO A 111 19.48 14.79 -4.14
N GLU A 112 18.86 13.80 -3.50
CA GLU A 112 18.17 12.73 -4.19
C GLU A 112 16.65 12.90 -4.16
N VAL A 113 15.94 12.23 -5.08
CA VAL A 113 14.48 12.15 -5.07
C VAL A 113 14.01 11.38 -3.84
N GLU A 114 13.06 11.94 -3.08
CA GLU A 114 12.49 11.33 -1.88
C GLU A 114 11.34 10.39 -2.25
N ASP A 115 11.70 9.20 -2.74
CA ASP A 115 10.79 8.09 -2.99
C ASP A 115 10.82 7.04 -1.88
N GLU A 116 10.06 5.96 -2.03
CA GLU A 116 9.97 4.85 -1.07
C GLU A 116 11.31 4.13 -0.88
N PHE A 117 12.10 4.02 -1.96
CA PHE A 117 13.40 3.33 -1.94
C PHE A 117 14.44 4.19 -1.25
N HIS A 118 14.46 5.50 -1.54
CA HIS A 118 15.31 6.45 -0.87
C HIS A 118 15.06 6.45 0.64
N LEU A 119 13.80 6.54 1.07
CA LEU A 119 13.41 6.44 2.49
C LEU A 119 13.94 5.16 3.13
N CYS A 120 13.68 4.01 2.50
CA CYS A 120 13.96 2.71 3.11
C CYS A 120 15.44 2.33 3.08
N PHE A 121 16.18 2.68 2.02
CA PHE A 121 17.49 2.08 1.76
C PHE A 121 18.64 3.08 1.66
N ARG A 122 18.41 4.31 1.18
CA ARG A 122 19.48 5.23 0.78
C ARG A 122 19.70 6.42 1.72
N CYS A 123 18.63 7.04 2.22
CA CYS A 123 18.75 8.29 2.96
C CYS A 123 19.60 8.15 4.22
N HIS A 124 20.72 8.85 4.26
CA HIS A 124 21.65 8.84 5.41
C HIS A 124 21.03 9.37 6.71
N MET A 125 20.02 10.22 6.64
CA MET A 125 19.29 10.74 7.80
C MET A 125 18.72 9.64 8.68
N TYR A 126 18.50 8.44 8.12
CA TYR A 126 17.86 7.33 8.82
C TYR A 126 18.82 6.16 9.12
N ASP A 127 20.13 6.30 8.87
CA ASP A 127 21.10 5.20 9.01
C ASP A 127 21.15 4.61 10.41
N ASP A 128 21.07 5.44 11.46
CA ASP A 128 21.12 5.00 12.85
C ASP A 128 19.89 4.17 13.27
N ILE A 129 18.74 4.44 12.68
CA ILE A 129 17.49 3.74 12.99
C ILE A 129 17.15 2.64 11.99
N ARG A 130 17.89 2.55 10.88
CA ARG A 130 17.57 1.61 9.78
C ARG A 130 17.83 0.16 10.23
N PRO A 131 16.82 -0.73 10.14
CA PRO A 131 16.98 -2.15 10.45
C PRO A 131 18.00 -2.83 9.50
N SER A 132 18.70 -3.85 9.99
CA SER A 132 19.69 -4.61 9.22
C SER A 132 19.15 -5.16 7.90
N VAL A 133 17.88 -5.56 7.87
CA VAL A 133 17.19 -6.08 6.67
C VAL A 133 17.04 -5.03 5.55
N MET A 134 17.22 -3.75 5.86
CA MET A 134 17.18 -2.62 4.92
C MET A 134 18.56 -2.04 4.63
N LYS A 135 19.63 -2.56 5.24
CA LYS A 135 21.01 -2.10 5.02
C LYS A 135 21.66 -2.89 3.88
N ASN A 136 22.60 -2.25 3.18
CA ASN A 136 23.41 -2.86 2.12
C ASN A 136 22.57 -3.48 0.99
N VAL A 137 21.50 -2.80 0.60
CA VAL A 137 20.66 -3.19 -0.54
C VAL A 137 21.18 -2.49 -1.79
N GLU A 138 21.58 -3.28 -2.78
CA GLU A 138 22.05 -2.74 -4.05
C GLU A 138 20.92 -2.07 -4.83
N PRO A 139 21.17 -0.98 -5.58
CA PRO A 139 20.12 -0.22 -6.28
C PRO A 139 19.22 -1.08 -7.17
N HIS A 140 19.78 -2.08 -7.86
CA HIS A 140 19.01 -2.99 -8.72
C HIS A 140 18.13 -3.97 -7.95
N GLN A 141 18.32 -4.11 -6.63
CA GLN A 141 17.54 -5.01 -5.75
C GLN A 141 16.51 -4.28 -4.92
N GLU A 142 16.51 -2.95 -4.89
CA GLU A 142 15.65 -2.15 -4.02
C GLU A 142 14.15 -2.45 -4.22
N SER A 143 13.69 -2.52 -5.46
CA SER A 143 12.28 -2.82 -5.78
C SER A 143 11.85 -4.20 -5.25
N ILE A 144 12.70 -5.21 -5.45
CA ILE A 144 12.44 -6.58 -4.98
C ILE A 144 12.45 -6.63 -3.46
N GLN A 145 13.44 -6.00 -2.84
CA GLN A 145 13.56 -5.96 -1.38
C GLN A 145 12.41 -5.19 -0.73
N PHE A 146 12.00 -4.07 -1.33
CA PHE A 146 10.83 -3.32 -0.89
C PHE A 146 9.56 -4.17 -0.96
N ALA A 147 9.32 -4.86 -2.09
CA ALA A 147 8.18 -5.76 -2.22
C ALA A 147 8.20 -6.88 -1.17
N ARG A 148 9.38 -7.47 -0.88
CA ARG A 148 9.54 -8.49 0.18
C ARG A 148 9.22 -7.95 1.57
N LEU A 149 9.68 -6.74 1.91
CA LEU A 149 9.38 -6.09 3.18
C LEU A 149 7.88 -5.82 3.33
N MET A 150 7.26 -5.29 2.28
CA MET A 150 5.84 -4.91 2.28
C MET A 150 4.90 -6.13 2.26
N SER A 151 5.32 -7.27 1.70
CA SER A 151 4.55 -8.54 1.68
C SER A 151 4.95 -9.52 2.77
N SER A 152 5.85 -9.15 3.67
CA SER A 152 6.37 -10.05 4.71
C SER A 152 5.25 -10.65 5.56
N LYS A 153 5.36 -11.95 5.85
CA LYS A 153 4.50 -12.68 6.79
C LYS A 153 5.18 -12.90 8.15
N ASP A 154 6.48 -12.59 8.25
CA ASP A 154 7.22 -12.66 9.50
C ASP A 154 6.89 -11.47 10.41
N ALA A 155 6.35 -11.78 11.59
CA ALA A 155 5.92 -10.77 12.56
C ALA A 155 7.08 -9.89 13.08
N GLY A 156 8.30 -10.43 13.13
CA GLY A 156 9.49 -9.69 13.54
C GLY A 156 9.87 -8.62 12.51
N THR A 157 9.97 -9.01 11.26
CA THR A 157 10.23 -8.11 10.12
C THR A 157 9.15 -7.03 10.00
N ILE A 158 7.87 -7.42 10.09
CA ILE A 158 6.74 -6.50 10.03
C ILE A 158 6.86 -5.41 11.11
N ARG A 159 7.11 -5.82 12.37
CA ARG A 159 7.23 -4.87 13.50
C ARG A 159 8.43 -3.94 13.36
N LYS A 160 9.62 -4.47 12.97
CA LYS A 160 10.82 -3.66 12.75
C LYS A 160 10.63 -2.65 11.63
N THR A 161 10.02 -3.07 10.52
CA THR A 161 9.69 -2.19 9.39
C THR A 161 8.74 -1.08 9.82
N ALA A 162 7.64 -1.42 10.49
CA ALA A 162 6.65 -0.44 10.94
C ALA A 162 7.23 0.56 11.96
N TRP A 163 8.03 0.08 12.91
CA TRP A 163 8.74 0.93 13.88
C TRP A 163 9.70 1.90 13.17
N PHE A 164 10.49 1.40 12.22
CA PHE A 164 11.39 2.23 11.42
C PHE A 164 10.63 3.34 10.69
N LEU A 165 9.56 3.00 9.97
CA LEU A 165 8.78 3.96 9.22
C LEU A 165 8.14 5.04 10.10
N PHE A 166 7.68 4.66 11.28
CA PHE A 166 7.17 5.61 12.26
C PHE A 166 8.27 6.54 12.75
N LYS A 167 9.44 6.00 13.15
CA LYS A 167 10.58 6.80 13.63
C LYS A 167 11.14 7.72 12.54
N ALA A 168 11.26 7.24 11.31
CA ALA A 168 11.68 8.05 10.18
C ALA A 168 10.72 9.23 9.93
N SER A 169 9.42 9.00 10.00
CA SER A 169 8.41 10.05 9.89
C SER A 169 8.53 11.10 11.00
N GLU A 170 8.77 10.68 12.26
CA GLU A 170 8.99 11.61 13.38
C GLU A 170 10.27 12.45 13.20
N LEU A 171 11.39 11.81 12.81
CA LEU A 171 12.65 12.51 12.58
C LEU A 171 12.52 13.51 11.43
N ARG A 172 11.90 13.08 10.32
CA ARG A 172 11.64 13.96 9.18
C ARG A 172 10.84 15.20 9.58
N LYS A 173 9.74 15.00 10.30
CA LYS A 173 8.90 16.09 10.75
C LYS A 173 9.69 17.10 11.60
N ARG A 174 10.41 16.64 12.61
CA ARG A 174 11.23 17.52 13.48
C ARG A 174 12.27 18.30 12.69
N ALA A 175 12.96 17.63 11.74
CA ALA A 175 14.01 18.28 10.98
C ALA A 175 13.46 19.29 9.97
N VAL A 176 12.32 19.03 9.33
CA VAL A 176 11.65 19.99 8.44
C VAL A 176 11.11 21.18 9.21
N ASP A 177 10.49 20.96 10.39
CA ASP A 177 9.98 22.03 11.25
C ASP A 177 11.13 22.94 11.76
N ALA A 178 12.32 22.38 11.99
CA ALA A 178 13.50 23.15 12.44
C ALA A 178 14.13 24.01 11.32
N VAL A 179 13.98 23.63 10.05
CA VAL A 179 14.51 24.39 8.89
C VAL A 179 13.52 25.49 8.46
N GLY A 180 12.24 25.35 8.81
CA GLY A 180 11.18 26.32 8.47
C GLY A 180 11.01 27.48 9.47
N GLN A 181 11.85 27.54 10.52
CA GLN A 181 11.95 28.65 11.47
C GLN A 181 13.18 29.52 11.16
#